data_bb1dd8815a1a013c5de7a5821fb76c41
#
_entry.id   bb1dd8815a1a013c5de7a5821fb76c41
#
_cell.length_a   1.000
_cell.length_b   1.000
_cell.length_c   1.000
_cell.angle_alpha   90.00
_cell.angle_beta   90.00
_cell.angle_gamma   90.00
#
_symmetry.space_group_name_H-M   'P 1'
#
loop_
_entity.id
_entity.type
_entity.pdbx_description
1 polymer ?
#
loop_
_entity_poly.entity_id
_entity_poly.type
_entity_poly.pdbx_seq_one_letter_code
_entity_poly.pdbx_strand_id
1 'polypeptide(L)'
;GMAVVFAKFLPFTASVINLVINLVLLVVGFAFLGRNFGLKTAYVTVLSSVLLNVFEHLFPMSGPLTDQISLELCFAILLPAIAAALLFFENASGGGTDIIAMIIKKYSTMNISTALLLCDLLIVVMAFFAFDTLTGLCSILGLMAKTLVIDKVIERMKLNKFFTIVCDYPEPICDFITEELGHTATTYHAEGAYSHTQRTVILTVVDVNQAILLQRFIRKNEPTAFITVTKSSEIIGKGFSNYI
;
A
#
# COMPACT_ATOMS: atom_id res chain seq x y z
N GLY A 1 13.76 9.12 -12.42
CA GLY A 1 13.04 10.28 -12.95
C GLY A 1 13.83 11.57 -12.80
N MET A 2 13.84 12.18 -11.61
CA MET A 2 14.50 13.49 -11.33
C MET A 2 15.97 13.53 -11.78
N ALA A 3 16.76 12.52 -11.43
CA ALA A 3 18.18 12.46 -11.79
C ALA A 3 18.42 12.46 -13.31
N VAL A 4 17.56 11.82 -14.09
CA VAL A 4 17.66 11.76 -15.55
C VAL A 4 17.37 13.14 -16.16
N VAL A 5 16.38 13.86 -15.64
CA VAL A 5 16.07 15.23 -16.08
C VAL A 5 17.22 16.16 -15.76
N PHE A 6 17.75 16.10 -14.53
CA PHE A 6 18.88 16.96 -14.15
C PHE A 6 20.19 16.63 -14.87
N ALA A 7 20.43 15.36 -15.22
CA ALA A 7 21.62 14.95 -15.98
C ALA A 7 21.68 15.58 -17.38
N LYS A 8 20.52 16.02 -17.92
CA LYS A 8 20.49 16.74 -19.21
C LYS A 8 20.99 18.17 -19.10
N PHE A 9 20.89 18.79 -17.92
CA PHE A 9 21.25 20.18 -17.68
C PHE A 9 22.57 20.36 -16.92
N LEU A 10 23.04 19.31 -16.23
CA LEU A 10 24.26 19.34 -15.41
C LEU A 10 25.35 18.45 -16.01
N PRO A 11 26.62 18.78 -15.84
CA PRO A 11 27.77 18.02 -16.38
C PRO A 11 28.06 16.73 -15.57
N PHE A 12 27.08 16.16 -14.88
CA PHE A 12 27.20 14.98 -14.06
C PHE A 12 26.37 13.83 -14.61
N THR A 13 26.83 12.59 -14.37
CA THR A 13 26.05 11.40 -14.76
C THR A 13 24.79 11.26 -13.92
N ALA A 14 23.73 10.73 -14.52
CA ALA A 14 22.46 10.50 -13.82
C ALA A 14 22.62 9.66 -12.55
N SER A 15 23.58 8.73 -12.53
CA SER A 15 23.88 7.89 -11.37
C SER A 15 24.41 8.68 -10.18
N VAL A 16 25.36 9.63 -10.42
CA VAL A 16 25.90 10.48 -9.37
C VAL A 16 24.82 11.41 -8.81
N ILE A 17 24.03 12.04 -9.69
CA ILE A 17 22.94 12.91 -9.28
C ILE A 17 21.90 12.12 -8.45
N ASN A 18 21.55 10.92 -8.88
CA ASN A 18 20.62 10.05 -8.15
C ASN A 18 21.14 9.69 -6.76
N LEU A 19 22.42 9.36 -6.66
CA LEU A 19 23.03 9.02 -5.37
C LEU A 19 23.00 10.20 -4.40
N VAL A 20 23.35 11.40 -4.86
CA VAL A 20 23.35 12.63 -4.03
C VAL A 20 21.93 12.96 -3.58
N ILE A 21 20.95 12.94 -4.50
CA ILE A 21 19.54 13.20 -4.18
C ILE A 21 19.03 12.18 -3.15
N ASN A 22 19.29 10.90 -3.36
CA ASN A 22 18.84 9.85 -2.44
C ASN A 22 19.49 10.00 -1.05
N LEU A 23 20.78 10.35 -0.97
CA LEU A 23 21.45 10.55 0.31
C LEU A 23 20.85 11.74 1.08
N VAL A 24 20.67 12.87 0.40
CA VAL A 24 20.04 14.06 1.00
C VAL A 24 18.62 13.75 1.47
N LEU A 25 17.80 13.11 0.63
CA LEU A 25 16.42 12.78 0.97
C LEU A 25 16.35 11.73 2.09
N LEU A 26 17.31 10.81 2.17
CA LEU A 26 17.39 9.86 3.28
C LEU A 26 17.64 10.58 4.60
N VAL A 27 18.57 11.55 4.65
CA VAL A 27 18.84 12.39 5.84
C VAL A 27 17.59 13.17 6.24
N VAL A 28 16.90 13.76 5.27
CA VAL A 28 15.63 14.47 5.49
C VAL A 28 14.57 13.47 6.03
N GLY A 29 14.46 12.28 5.45
CA GLY A 29 13.57 11.23 5.93
C GLY A 29 13.84 10.83 7.39
N PHE A 30 15.10 10.68 7.79
CA PHE A 30 15.47 10.43 9.19
C PHE A 30 15.02 11.57 10.12
N ALA A 31 15.19 12.82 9.70
CA ALA A 31 14.84 13.98 10.51
C ALA A 31 13.31 14.13 10.70
N PHE A 32 12.54 13.95 9.63
CA PHE A 32 11.09 14.21 9.65
C PHE A 32 10.22 12.99 9.96
N LEU A 33 10.61 11.79 9.52
CA LEU A 33 9.83 10.55 9.67
C LEU A 33 10.34 9.66 10.81
N GLY A 34 11.52 9.95 11.34
CA GLY A 34 12.09 9.27 12.49
C GLY A 34 12.97 8.06 12.14
N ARG A 35 13.59 7.49 13.20
CA ARG A 35 14.62 6.44 13.06
C ARG A 35 14.12 5.15 12.41
N ASN A 36 12.94 4.70 12.77
CA ASN A 36 12.39 3.43 12.25
C ASN A 36 12.17 3.49 10.74
N PHE A 37 11.59 4.59 10.24
CA PHE A 37 11.44 4.82 8.81
C PHE A 37 12.81 4.89 8.11
N GLY A 38 13.72 5.69 8.65
CA GLY A 38 15.04 5.90 8.06
C GLY A 38 15.85 4.62 7.97
N LEU A 39 15.86 3.78 9.01
CA LEU A 39 16.57 2.50 9.01
C LEU A 39 15.98 1.51 8.00
N LYS A 40 14.64 1.36 7.98
CA LYS A 40 13.97 0.51 6.99
C LYS A 40 14.28 0.97 5.56
N THR A 41 14.18 2.28 5.30
CA THR A 41 14.46 2.86 3.99
C THR A 41 15.92 2.69 3.58
N ALA A 42 16.88 2.92 4.49
CA ALA A 42 18.29 2.69 4.24
C ALA A 42 18.58 1.22 3.89
N TYR A 43 17.99 0.29 4.65
CA TYR A 43 18.12 -1.15 4.39
C TYR A 43 17.58 -1.51 2.99
N VAL A 44 16.38 -1.03 2.64
CA VAL A 44 15.76 -1.28 1.32
C VAL A 44 16.62 -0.71 0.20
N THR A 45 17.12 0.52 0.36
CA THR A 45 17.96 1.18 -0.65
C THR A 45 19.28 0.43 -0.89
N VAL A 46 19.95 -0.01 0.18
CA VAL A 46 21.19 -0.80 0.07
C VAL A 46 20.89 -2.16 -0.56
N LEU A 47 19.88 -2.86 -0.08
CA LEU A 47 19.50 -4.19 -0.60
C LEU A 47 19.14 -4.12 -2.08
N SER A 48 18.34 -3.14 -2.49
CA SER A 48 17.96 -2.93 -3.89
C SER A 48 19.18 -2.66 -4.77
N SER A 49 20.12 -1.83 -4.29
CA SER A 49 21.33 -1.51 -5.04
C SER A 49 22.23 -2.74 -5.22
N VAL A 50 22.37 -3.56 -4.17
CA VAL A 50 23.14 -4.82 -4.24
C VAL A 50 22.46 -5.80 -5.19
N LEU A 51 21.15 -6.00 -5.09
CA LEU A 51 20.41 -6.91 -5.96
C LEU A 51 20.47 -6.48 -7.42
N LEU A 52 20.31 -5.17 -7.71
CA LEU A 52 20.45 -4.65 -9.08
C LEU A 52 21.84 -4.96 -9.65
N ASN A 53 22.88 -4.72 -8.89
CA ASN A 53 24.25 -5.01 -9.33
C ASN A 53 24.47 -6.51 -9.59
N VAL A 54 23.95 -7.37 -8.71
CA VAL A 54 24.00 -8.83 -8.89
C VAL A 54 23.25 -9.26 -10.16
N PHE A 55 22.04 -8.73 -10.38
CA PHE A 55 21.26 -9.09 -11.57
C PHE A 55 21.88 -8.56 -12.85
N GLU A 56 22.47 -7.36 -12.88
CA GLU A 56 23.22 -6.84 -14.03
C GLU A 56 24.41 -7.75 -14.42
N HIS A 57 25.07 -8.35 -13.42
CA HIS A 57 26.17 -9.28 -13.67
C HIS A 57 25.71 -10.67 -14.09
N LEU A 58 24.62 -11.17 -13.50
CA LEU A 58 24.08 -12.51 -13.81
C LEU A 58 23.32 -12.56 -15.14
N PHE A 59 22.64 -11.48 -15.48
CA PHE A 59 21.79 -11.36 -16.67
C PHE A 59 22.10 -10.07 -17.43
N PRO A 60 23.31 -9.95 -18.05
CA PRO A 60 23.64 -8.77 -18.82
C PRO A 60 22.71 -8.64 -20.02
N MET A 61 21.91 -7.60 -20.02
CA MET A 61 20.98 -7.31 -21.10
C MET A 61 21.54 -6.21 -22.00
N SER A 62 21.65 -6.48 -23.29
CA SER A 62 22.13 -5.53 -24.29
C SER A 62 21.03 -4.68 -24.92
N GLY A 63 19.76 -4.90 -24.56
CA GLY A 63 18.61 -4.18 -25.11
C GLY A 63 17.31 -4.54 -24.39
N PRO A 64 16.18 -4.01 -24.86
CA PRO A 64 14.86 -4.33 -24.34
C PRO A 64 14.52 -5.82 -24.52
N LEU A 65 13.67 -6.36 -23.65
CA LEU A 65 13.21 -7.75 -23.70
C LEU A 65 12.33 -8.04 -24.92
N THR A 66 11.56 -7.04 -25.34
CA THR A 66 10.61 -7.16 -26.47
C THR A 66 10.66 -5.92 -27.34
N ASP A 67 10.24 -6.05 -28.59
CA ASP A 67 10.09 -4.91 -29.50
C ASP A 67 8.81 -4.08 -29.23
N GLN A 68 8.01 -4.49 -28.24
CA GLN A 68 6.75 -3.83 -27.91
C GLN A 68 6.90 -2.87 -26.73
N ILE A 69 7.11 -1.59 -27.01
CA ILE A 69 7.27 -0.53 -26.01
C ILE A 69 6.12 -0.49 -25.00
N SER A 70 4.87 -0.70 -25.45
CA SER A 70 3.69 -0.67 -24.56
C SER A 70 3.70 -1.81 -23.53
N LEU A 71 4.17 -2.99 -23.91
CA LEU A 71 4.27 -4.14 -23.00
C LEU A 71 5.36 -3.89 -21.94
N GLU A 72 6.52 -3.44 -22.38
CA GLU A 72 7.62 -3.11 -21.45
C GLU A 72 7.24 -1.98 -20.51
N LEU A 73 6.55 -0.94 -20.99
CA LEU A 73 6.05 0.15 -20.18
C LEU A 73 5.08 -0.36 -19.09
N CYS A 74 4.17 -1.28 -19.42
CA CYS A 74 3.27 -1.88 -18.44
C CYS A 74 4.02 -2.55 -17.28
N PHE A 75 5.01 -3.40 -17.58
CA PHE A 75 5.78 -4.08 -16.53
C PHE A 75 6.69 -3.13 -15.77
N ALA A 76 7.30 -2.15 -16.43
CA ALA A 76 8.13 -1.12 -15.82
C ALA A 76 7.35 -0.23 -14.84
N ILE A 77 6.03 -0.11 -15.00
CA ILE A 77 5.16 0.64 -14.10
C ILE A 77 4.60 -0.26 -13.00
N LEU A 78 4.01 -1.42 -13.38
CA LEU A 78 3.25 -2.26 -12.45
C LEU A 78 4.12 -2.85 -11.34
N LEU A 79 5.27 -3.43 -11.67
CA LEU A 79 6.11 -4.10 -10.68
C LEU A 79 6.68 -3.13 -9.65
N PRO A 80 7.28 -1.98 -10.02
CA PRO A 80 7.75 -1.01 -9.05
C PRO A 80 6.61 -0.35 -8.27
N ALA A 81 5.43 -0.16 -8.87
CA ALA A 81 4.28 0.41 -8.17
C ALA A 81 3.77 -0.51 -7.05
N ILE A 82 3.68 -1.81 -7.32
CA ILE A 82 3.32 -2.81 -6.30
C ILE A 82 4.38 -2.84 -5.18
N ALA A 83 5.67 -2.87 -5.55
CA ALA A 83 6.76 -2.85 -4.58
C ALA A 83 6.73 -1.59 -3.70
N ALA A 84 6.52 -0.42 -4.31
CA ALA A 84 6.39 0.84 -3.58
C ALA A 84 5.18 0.83 -2.62
N ALA A 85 4.03 0.30 -3.05
CA ALA A 85 2.84 0.18 -2.20
C ALA A 85 3.09 -0.69 -0.96
N LEU A 86 3.80 -1.82 -1.12
CA LEU A 86 4.21 -2.70 -0.01
C LEU A 86 5.14 -1.97 0.96
N LEU A 87 6.13 -1.24 0.44
CA LEU A 87 7.06 -0.47 1.26
C LEU A 87 6.34 0.63 2.04
N PHE A 88 5.42 1.37 1.41
CA PHE A 88 4.64 2.41 2.09
C PHE A 88 3.71 1.86 3.16
N PHE A 89 3.17 0.67 2.95
CA PHE A 89 2.37 -0.01 3.97
C PHE A 89 3.20 -0.34 5.21
N GLU A 90 4.46 -0.76 5.01
CA GLU A 90 5.43 -1.05 6.06
C GLU A 90 6.13 0.20 6.63
N ASN A 91 5.68 1.41 6.27
CA ASN A 91 6.32 2.67 6.63
C ASN A 91 7.81 2.70 6.24
N ALA A 92 8.10 2.31 5.02
CA ALA A 92 9.41 2.38 4.38
C ALA A 92 9.29 3.01 2.99
N SER A 93 10.40 3.29 2.35
CA SER A 93 10.46 3.85 0.99
C SER A 93 11.61 3.22 0.20
N GLY A 94 11.49 3.22 -1.12
CA GLY A 94 12.60 2.90 -2.01
C GLY A 94 13.64 4.02 -2.19
N GLY A 95 13.42 5.17 -1.54
CA GLY A 95 14.25 6.38 -1.71
C GLY A 95 13.62 7.38 -2.68
N GLY A 96 14.36 8.45 -2.99
CA GLY A 96 13.94 9.47 -3.95
C GLY A 96 12.73 10.29 -3.47
N THR A 97 11.92 10.73 -4.44
CA THR A 97 10.72 11.56 -4.21
C THR A 97 9.67 10.90 -3.32
N ASP A 98 9.73 9.58 -3.18
CA ASP A 98 8.85 8.81 -2.31
C ASP A 98 8.98 9.24 -0.84
N ILE A 99 10.18 9.66 -0.41
CA ILE A 99 10.42 10.20 0.95
C ILE A 99 9.68 11.52 1.13
N ILE A 100 9.70 12.39 0.11
CA ILE A 100 8.97 13.67 0.16
C ILE A 100 7.47 13.41 0.28
N ALA A 101 6.94 12.47 -0.50
CA ALA A 101 5.52 12.10 -0.46
C ALA A 101 5.11 11.55 0.92
N MET A 102 5.98 10.76 1.57
CA MET A 102 5.75 10.28 2.93
C MET A 102 5.77 11.41 3.97
N ILE A 103 6.62 12.42 3.79
CA ILE A 103 6.61 13.62 4.64
C ILE A 103 5.31 14.39 4.46
N ILE A 104 4.89 14.64 3.21
CA ILE A 104 3.62 15.31 2.91
C ILE A 104 2.46 14.56 3.57
N LYS A 105 2.39 13.24 3.40
CA LYS A 105 1.37 12.40 4.07
C LYS A 105 1.36 12.57 5.57
N LYS A 106 2.53 12.65 6.22
CA LYS A 106 2.63 12.78 7.67
C LYS A 106 2.08 14.12 8.18
N TYR A 107 2.29 15.21 7.45
CA TYR A 107 1.91 16.57 7.87
C TYR A 107 0.63 17.08 7.18
N SER A 108 -0.02 16.28 6.36
CA SER A 108 -1.29 16.62 5.72
C SER A 108 -2.29 15.46 5.81
N THR A 109 -3.55 15.74 5.52
CA THR A 109 -4.62 14.72 5.43
C THR A 109 -4.66 13.98 4.09
N MET A 110 -3.64 14.16 3.25
CA MET A 110 -3.60 13.60 1.90
C MET A 110 -3.22 12.11 1.93
N ASN A 111 -3.82 11.34 1.03
CA ASN A 111 -3.40 9.97 0.77
C ASN A 111 -1.99 9.95 0.16
N ILE A 112 -1.24 8.87 0.42
CA ILE A 112 0.13 8.72 -0.10
C ILE A 112 0.19 8.76 -1.63
N SER A 113 -0.78 8.17 -2.32
CA SER A 113 -0.89 8.17 -3.78
C SER A 113 -1.05 9.59 -4.34
N THR A 114 -1.86 10.45 -3.70
CA THR A 114 -2.02 11.85 -4.08
C THR A 114 -0.75 12.66 -3.83
N ALA A 115 -0.08 12.42 -2.69
CA ALA A 115 1.20 13.07 -2.38
C ALA A 115 2.28 12.70 -3.39
N LEU A 116 2.37 11.42 -3.79
CA LEU A 116 3.26 10.95 -4.85
C LEU A 116 2.95 11.59 -6.19
N LEU A 117 1.67 11.66 -6.56
CA LEU A 117 1.24 12.29 -7.81
C LEU A 117 1.72 13.74 -7.87
N LEU A 118 1.56 14.51 -6.80
CA LEU A 118 2.00 15.89 -6.74
C LEU A 118 3.52 16.04 -6.85
N CYS A 119 4.29 15.20 -6.15
CA CYS A 119 5.75 15.22 -6.22
C CYS A 119 6.26 14.85 -7.61
N ASP A 120 5.72 13.79 -8.19
CA ASP A 120 6.19 13.28 -9.48
C ASP A 120 5.65 14.11 -10.65
N LEU A 121 4.52 14.82 -10.51
CA LEU A 121 3.96 15.68 -11.55
C LEU A 121 4.93 16.78 -11.99
N LEU A 122 5.62 17.41 -11.03
CA LEU A 122 6.63 18.41 -11.34
C LEU A 122 7.77 17.83 -12.21
N ILE A 123 8.18 16.60 -11.90
CA ILE A 123 9.23 15.91 -12.65
C ILE A 123 8.74 15.56 -14.07
N VAL A 124 7.50 15.09 -14.19
CA VAL A 124 6.90 14.74 -15.48
C VAL A 124 6.74 15.97 -16.37
N VAL A 125 6.32 17.10 -15.80
CA VAL A 125 6.24 18.38 -16.53
C VAL A 125 7.63 18.79 -17.03
N MET A 126 8.66 18.74 -16.19
CA MET A 126 10.03 19.01 -16.61
C MET A 126 10.53 18.03 -17.68
N ALA A 127 10.18 16.75 -17.56
CA ALA A 127 10.53 15.75 -18.55
C ALA A 127 9.87 16.01 -19.91
N PHE A 128 8.61 16.45 -19.91
CA PHE A 128 7.89 16.79 -21.15
C PHE A 128 8.58 17.90 -21.96
N PHE A 129 9.16 18.90 -21.28
CA PHE A 129 9.91 19.97 -21.94
C PHE A 129 11.36 19.60 -22.27
N ALA A 130 11.94 18.64 -21.54
CA ALA A 130 13.34 18.25 -21.68
C ALA A 130 13.56 17.19 -22.77
N PHE A 131 12.56 16.34 -23.04
CA PHE A 131 12.62 15.20 -23.95
C PHE A 131 11.61 15.32 -25.09
N ASP A 132 11.51 14.29 -25.93
CA ASP A 132 10.55 14.22 -27.03
C ASP A 132 9.11 14.00 -26.51
N THR A 133 8.14 14.33 -27.37
CA THR A 133 6.70 14.27 -27.05
C THR A 133 6.25 12.86 -26.65
N LEU A 134 6.81 11.80 -27.28
CA LEU A 134 6.47 10.42 -26.96
C LEU A 134 6.87 10.09 -25.51
N THR A 135 8.11 10.41 -25.11
CA THR A 135 8.60 10.24 -23.76
C THR A 135 7.77 11.02 -22.74
N GLY A 136 7.37 12.24 -23.09
CA GLY A 136 6.50 13.05 -22.25
C GLY A 136 5.13 12.43 -22.02
N LEU A 137 4.47 11.98 -23.07
CA LEU A 137 3.16 11.30 -22.98
C LEU A 137 3.24 9.98 -22.21
N CYS A 138 4.25 9.16 -22.48
CA CYS A 138 4.49 7.92 -21.74
C CYS A 138 4.74 8.19 -20.25
N SER A 139 5.44 9.28 -19.91
CA SER A 139 5.70 9.67 -18.52
C SER A 139 4.41 10.07 -17.79
N ILE A 140 3.51 10.80 -18.45
CA ILE A 140 2.20 11.17 -17.90
C ILE A 140 1.36 9.91 -17.66
N LEU A 141 1.27 9.03 -18.67
CA LEU A 141 0.53 7.78 -18.57
C LEU A 141 1.09 6.91 -17.44
N GLY A 142 2.42 6.81 -17.37
CA GLY A 142 3.13 6.04 -16.32
C GLY A 142 2.86 6.57 -14.93
N LEU A 143 2.86 7.89 -14.73
CA LEU A 143 2.54 8.52 -13.46
C LEU A 143 1.10 8.23 -13.02
N MET A 144 0.13 8.37 -13.92
CA MET A 144 -1.27 8.07 -13.63
C MET A 144 -1.45 6.58 -13.26
N ALA A 145 -0.90 5.68 -14.06
CA ALA A 145 -0.99 4.24 -13.83
C ALA A 145 -0.30 3.83 -12.51
N LYS A 146 0.92 4.32 -12.24
CA LYS A 146 1.65 4.10 -10.97
C LYS A 146 0.79 4.52 -9.77
N THR A 147 0.22 5.71 -9.81
CA THR A 147 -0.58 6.26 -8.71
C THR A 147 -1.82 5.41 -8.45
N LEU A 148 -2.56 5.03 -9.50
CA LEU A 148 -3.74 4.17 -9.39
C LEU A 148 -3.40 2.79 -8.81
N VAL A 149 -2.30 2.18 -9.25
CA VAL A 149 -1.87 0.86 -8.75
C VAL A 149 -1.51 0.95 -7.27
N ILE A 150 -0.72 1.94 -6.87
CA ILE A 150 -0.33 2.14 -5.47
C ILE A 150 -1.57 2.32 -4.59
N ASP A 151 -2.50 3.16 -5.02
CA ASP A 151 -3.74 3.42 -4.27
C ASP A 151 -4.55 2.14 -4.07
N LYS A 152 -4.78 1.39 -5.14
CA LYS A 152 -5.54 0.14 -5.09
C LYS A 152 -4.88 -0.96 -4.27
N VAL A 153 -3.56 -1.07 -4.33
CA VAL A 153 -2.82 -2.05 -3.53
C VAL A 153 -2.90 -1.70 -2.04
N ILE A 154 -2.65 -0.43 -1.67
CA ILE A 154 -2.72 0.01 -0.27
C ILE A 154 -4.15 -0.11 0.26
N GLU A 155 -5.17 0.29 -0.52
CA GLU A 155 -6.57 0.13 -0.16
C GLU A 155 -6.88 -1.35 0.17
N ARG A 156 -6.45 -2.27 -0.68
CA ARG A 156 -6.64 -3.71 -0.46
C ARG A 156 -5.94 -4.25 0.79
N MET A 157 -4.75 -3.76 1.08
CA MET A 157 -3.98 -4.18 2.27
C MET A 157 -4.61 -3.69 3.58
N LYS A 158 -5.34 -2.58 3.53
CA LYS A 158 -6.05 -2.00 4.68
C LYS A 158 -7.47 -2.54 4.87
N LEU A 159 -7.96 -3.38 3.94
CA LEU A 159 -9.32 -3.90 4.03
C LEU A 159 -9.50 -4.79 5.25
N ASN A 160 -10.48 -4.43 6.07
CA ASN A 160 -11.04 -5.26 7.12
C ASN A 160 -12.46 -5.69 6.75
N LYS A 161 -12.96 -6.69 7.45
CA LYS A 161 -14.30 -7.22 7.29
C LYS A 161 -15.10 -6.95 8.55
N PHE A 162 -16.16 -6.18 8.41
CA PHE A 162 -17.14 -5.99 9.46
C PHE A 162 -18.23 -7.06 9.34
N PHE A 163 -18.42 -7.81 10.42
CA PHE A 163 -19.41 -8.87 10.54
C PHE A 163 -20.57 -8.42 11.40
N THR A 164 -21.77 -8.66 10.89
CA THR A 164 -22.99 -8.69 11.67
C THR A 164 -23.55 -10.12 11.60
N ILE A 165 -23.55 -10.81 12.74
CA ILE A 165 -23.94 -12.22 12.85
C ILE A 165 -25.20 -12.27 13.72
N VAL A 166 -26.29 -12.80 13.20
CA VAL A 166 -27.54 -13.02 13.94
C VAL A 166 -27.65 -14.51 14.21
N CYS A 167 -27.63 -14.90 15.48
CA CYS A 167 -27.51 -16.30 15.91
C CYS A 167 -28.36 -16.61 17.13
N ASP A 168 -28.59 -17.91 17.35
CA ASP A 168 -29.31 -18.41 18.52
C ASP A 168 -28.33 -18.79 19.65
N TYR A 169 -27.09 -19.22 19.29
CA TYR A 169 -26.05 -19.64 20.25
C TYR A 169 -24.78 -18.78 20.10
N PRO A 170 -24.74 -17.61 20.76
CA PRO A 170 -23.64 -16.66 20.56
C PRO A 170 -22.31 -17.07 21.23
N GLU A 171 -22.33 -17.85 22.34
CA GLU A 171 -21.16 -18.15 23.16
C GLU A 171 -20.01 -18.78 22.36
N PRO A 172 -20.22 -19.89 21.58
CA PRO A 172 -19.11 -20.50 20.85
C PRO A 172 -18.51 -19.58 19.79
N ILE A 173 -19.31 -18.69 19.20
CA ILE A 173 -18.85 -17.73 18.18
C ILE A 173 -18.04 -16.62 18.86
N CYS A 174 -18.49 -16.12 20.01
CA CYS A 174 -17.77 -15.11 20.78
C CYS A 174 -16.43 -15.63 21.27
N ASP A 175 -16.39 -16.86 21.82
CA ASP A 175 -15.16 -17.50 22.27
C ASP A 175 -14.16 -17.65 21.12
N PHE A 176 -14.62 -18.11 19.96
CA PHE A 176 -13.77 -18.21 18.79
C PHE A 176 -13.20 -16.85 18.36
N ILE A 177 -14.01 -15.78 18.40
CA ILE A 177 -13.56 -14.42 18.03
C ILE A 177 -12.53 -13.90 19.04
N THR A 178 -12.74 -14.14 20.33
CA THR A 178 -11.89 -13.56 21.39
C THR A 178 -10.64 -14.40 21.64
N GLU A 179 -10.74 -15.71 21.68
CA GLU A 179 -9.64 -16.60 22.06
C GLU A 179 -8.77 -17.00 20.85
N GLU A 180 -9.41 -17.36 19.72
CA GLU A 180 -8.69 -17.86 18.55
C GLU A 180 -8.28 -16.74 17.59
N LEU A 181 -9.17 -15.75 17.36
CA LEU A 181 -8.87 -14.65 16.45
C LEU A 181 -8.24 -13.42 17.12
N GLY A 182 -8.33 -13.34 18.46
CA GLY A 182 -7.75 -12.22 19.23
C GLY A 182 -8.45 -10.87 19.00
N HIS A 183 -9.73 -10.91 18.60
CA HIS A 183 -10.55 -9.71 18.36
C HIS A 183 -11.64 -9.54 19.41
N THR A 184 -12.21 -8.35 19.48
CA THR A 184 -13.37 -8.07 20.34
C THR A 184 -14.67 -8.33 19.60
N ALA A 185 -15.68 -8.78 20.32
CA ALA A 185 -17.06 -8.90 19.83
C ALA A 185 -17.98 -8.04 20.70
N THR A 186 -18.95 -7.40 20.06
CA THR A 186 -20.03 -6.68 20.76
C THR A 186 -21.32 -7.41 20.49
N THR A 187 -22.04 -7.78 21.56
CA THR A 187 -23.29 -8.49 21.47
C THR A 187 -24.45 -7.62 21.95
N TYR A 188 -25.60 -7.80 21.30
CA TYR A 188 -26.87 -7.24 21.78
C TYR A 188 -28.04 -8.15 21.41
N HIS A 189 -29.11 -8.11 22.20
CA HIS A 189 -30.29 -8.91 21.94
C HIS A 189 -31.20 -8.21 20.93
N ALA A 190 -31.75 -9.00 20.04
CA ALA A 190 -32.68 -8.56 19.01
C ALA A 190 -33.88 -9.51 18.96
N GLU A 191 -35.02 -9.01 18.52
CA GLU A 191 -36.23 -9.78 18.32
C GLU A 191 -36.56 -9.84 16.83
N GLY A 192 -36.84 -11.03 16.34
CA GLY A 192 -37.30 -11.23 14.96
C GLY A 192 -38.70 -10.62 14.76
N ALA A 193 -38.80 -9.62 13.89
CA ALA A 193 -40.08 -8.90 13.68
C ALA A 193 -41.26 -9.77 13.24
N TYR A 194 -40.99 -10.87 12.58
CA TYR A 194 -42.05 -11.84 12.14
C TYR A 194 -42.22 -12.99 13.12
N SER A 195 -41.15 -13.57 13.60
CA SER A 195 -41.18 -14.78 14.43
C SER A 195 -41.34 -14.50 15.92
N HIS A 196 -41.12 -13.25 16.36
CA HIS A 196 -41.02 -12.82 17.77
C HIS A 196 -40.04 -13.65 18.61
N THR A 197 -39.07 -14.32 17.94
CA THR A 197 -38.03 -15.08 18.62
C THR A 197 -36.91 -14.16 19.02
N GLN A 198 -36.39 -14.36 20.26
CA GLN A 198 -35.20 -13.67 20.73
C GLN A 198 -33.95 -14.24 20.07
N ARG A 199 -33.08 -13.37 19.57
CA ARG A 199 -31.80 -13.71 18.95
C ARG A 199 -30.72 -12.79 19.45
N THR A 200 -29.47 -13.24 19.33
CA THR A 200 -28.32 -12.40 19.63
C THR A 200 -27.64 -11.95 18.34
N VAL A 201 -27.34 -10.66 18.29
CA VAL A 201 -26.55 -10.07 17.21
C VAL A 201 -25.13 -9.85 17.71
N ILE A 202 -24.15 -10.39 16.99
CA ILE A 202 -22.72 -10.21 17.26
C ILE A 202 -22.13 -9.27 16.19
N LEU A 203 -21.48 -8.23 16.64
CA LEU A 203 -20.70 -7.30 15.80
C LEU A 203 -19.21 -7.54 16.06
N THR A 204 -18.45 -7.76 15.01
CA THR A 204 -17.00 -7.87 15.11
C THR A 204 -16.32 -7.38 13.84
N VAL A 205 -15.06 -7.01 13.98
CA VAL A 205 -14.20 -6.65 12.85
C VAL A 205 -12.99 -7.57 12.87
N VAL A 206 -12.70 -8.14 11.71
CA VAL A 206 -11.56 -9.05 11.53
C VAL A 206 -10.84 -8.75 10.22
N ASP A 207 -9.60 -9.18 10.07
CA ASP A 207 -8.91 -9.07 8.79
C ASP A 207 -9.48 -10.03 7.73
N VAL A 208 -9.03 -9.88 6.48
CA VAL A 208 -9.54 -10.67 5.34
C VAL A 208 -9.30 -12.17 5.51
N ASN A 209 -8.17 -12.58 6.09
CA ASN A 209 -7.82 -14.00 6.28
C ASN A 209 -8.63 -14.61 7.41
N GLN A 210 -8.74 -13.90 8.51
CA GLN A 210 -9.55 -14.30 9.67
C GLN A 210 -11.04 -14.37 9.33
N ALA A 211 -11.52 -13.50 8.43
CA ALA A 211 -12.90 -13.52 7.96
C ALA A 211 -13.29 -14.86 7.32
N ILE A 212 -12.36 -15.48 6.58
CA ILE A 212 -12.61 -16.81 5.99
C ILE A 212 -12.71 -17.87 7.07
N LEU A 213 -11.86 -17.80 8.08
CA LEU A 213 -11.88 -18.73 9.21
C LEU A 213 -13.18 -18.60 10.01
N LEU A 214 -13.56 -17.36 10.34
CA LEU A 214 -14.79 -17.06 11.06
C LEU A 214 -16.05 -17.54 10.31
N GLN A 215 -16.14 -17.30 9.00
CA GLN A 215 -17.27 -17.78 8.19
C GLN A 215 -17.36 -19.31 8.19
N ARG A 216 -16.22 -20.01 8.08
CA ARG A 216 -16.19 -21.47 8.12
C ARG A 216 -16.63 -22.00 9.48
N PHE A 217 -16.14 -21.37 10.56
CA PHE A 217 -16.49 -21.74 11.92
C PHE A 217 -18.00 -21.61 12.17
N ILE A 218 -18.58 -20.45 11.83
CA ILE A 218 -20.02 -20.20 12.02
C ILE A 218 -20.86 -21.20 11.21
N ARG A 219 -20.55 -21.39 9.93
CA ARG A 219 -21.29 -22.34 9.08
C ARG A 219 -21.25 -23.78 9.58
N LYS A 220 -20.16 -24.15 10.27
CA LYS A 220 -20.01 -25.52 10.84
C LYS A 220 -20.79 -25.68 12.14
N ASN A 221 -20.75 -24.69 13.02
CA ASN A 221 -21.32 -24.78 14.37
C ASN A 221 -22.77 -24.30 14.44
N GLU A 222 -23.13 -23.33 13.63
CA GLU A 222 -24.48 -22.76 13.58
C GLU A 222 -24.91 -22.45 12.14
N PRO A 223 -25.32 -23.46 11.37
CA PRO A 223 -25.71 -23.33 9.96
C PRO A 223 -26.88 -22.38 9.71
N THR A 224 -27.73 -22.16 10.74
CA THR A 224 -28.92 -21.27 10.70
C THR A 224 -28.57 -19.80 10.95
N ALA A 225 -27.35 -19.50 11.38
CA ALA A 225 -26.94 -18.12 11.62
C ALA A 225 -26.96 -17.28 10.33
N PHE A 226 -27.51 -16.09 10.43
CA PHE A 226 -27.50 -15.12 9.34
C PHE A 226 -26.26 -14.22 9.47
N ILE A 227 -25.45 -14.17 8.41
CA ILE A 227 -24.19 -13.44 8.42
C ILE A 227 -24.21 -12.37 7.33
N THR A 228 -24.06 -11.11 7.71
CA THR A 228 -23.76 -10.02 6.78
C THR A 228 -22.29 -9.63 6.92
N VAL A 229 -21.58 -9.54 5.80
CA VAL A 229 -20.15 -9.15 5.77
C VAL A 229 -19.98 -7.94 4.88
N THR A 230 -19.56 -6.82 5.46
CA THR A 230 -19.22 -5.61 4.72
C THR A 230 -17.73 -5.40 4.71
N LYS A 231 -17.23 -4.81 3.61
CA LYS A 231 -15.83 -4.38 3.52
C LYS A 231 -15.72 -2.99 4.14
N SER A 232 -14.73 -2.80 5.02
CA SER A 232 -14.38 -1.50 5.55
C SER A 232 -12.90 -1.26 5.37
N SER A 233 -12.54 -0.14 4.76
CA SER A 233 -11.16 0.30 4.62
C SER A 233 -10.74 1.27 5.73
N GLU A 234 -11.71 1.77 6.49
CA GLU A 234 -11.47 2.75 7.55
C GLU A 234 -12.18 2.32 8.84
N ILE A 235 -11.38 1.94 9.83
CA ILE A 235 -11.85 1.58 11.16
C ILE A 235 -10.97 2.34 12.15
N ILE A 236 -11.62 3.21 12.93
CA ILE A 236 -10.96 4.02 13.94
C ILE A 236 -11.25 3.40 15.30
N GLY A 237 -10.23 2.88 15.96
CA GLY A 237 -10.38 2.27 17.27
C GLY A 237 -9.10 1.59 17.76
N LYS A 238 -9.05 1.32 19.07
CA LYS A 238 -7.92 0.63 19.68
C LYS A 238 -7.76 -0.78 19.08
N GLY A 239 -6.61 -1.05 18.47
CA GLY A 239 -6.31 -2.33 17.83
C GLY A 239 -6.43 -2.35 16.30
N PHE A 240 -7.04 -1.34 15.65
CA PHE A 240 -7.26 -1.32 14.20
C PHE A 240 -6.54 -0.19 13.44
N SER A 241 -6.27 0.91 14.06
CA SER A 241 -5.51 2.00 13.45
C SER A 241 -4.84 2.82 14.53
N ASN A 242 -3.52 2.87 14.49
CA ASN A 242 -2.76 3.86 15.23
C ASN A 242 -2.73 5.13 14.38
N TYR A 243 -3.76 5.96 14.51
CA TYR A 243 -3.63 7.36 14.15
C TYR A 243 -2.84 8.06 15.26
N ILE A 244 -1.56 8.19 15.04
CA ILE A 244 -0.71 9.25 15.58
C ILE A 244 0.08 9.83 14.40
#